data_331569f115a64fb8edf43f8bf57b92fb
#
_entry.id   331569f115a64fb8edf43f8bf57b92fb
#
_cell.length_a   1.000
_cell.length_b   1.000
_cell.length_c   1.000
_cell.angle_alpha   90.00
_cell.angle_beta   90.00
_cell.angle_gamma   90.00
#
_symmetry.space_group_name_H-M   'P 1'
#
loop_
_entity.id
_entity.type
_entity.pdbx_description
1 polymer ?
#
loop_
_entity_poly.entity_id
_entity_poly.type
_entity_poly.pdbx_seq_one_letter_code
_entity_poly.pdbx_strand_id
1 'polypeptide(L)'
;MKKILTTLALVLTTLCASAKGQNIPVFAWSGWGENTTEKSLTADFKAWKKHGVTGVCINAGMDTEKIRTAAKVAKKVGLEYHAWVPTMVQSGKPKSWYTVNRLGQSAYDDQAYVPYYTTLDPRNEDVKRFLVEKFEEIATIPGVDYVQLDYIRYADVILARGLWDKYGLNMNGEYAKADYCYCHDCVEAFKKQSGIDITKVCDPSKIKEWAQFRCDAVTALVNSISDAVHAKGKKISADVFPGPKS
;
A
#
# COMPACT_ATOMS: atom_id res chain seq x y z
N MET A 1 0.38 28.76 -57.38
CA MET A 1 1.36 28.27 -56.38
C MET A 1 1.25 28.95 -55.00
N LYS A 2 1.04 30.31 -54.89
CA LYS A 2 0.97 31.00 -53.61
C LYS A 2 -0.20 30.55 -52.68
N LYS A 3 -1.36 30.19 -53.24
CA LYS A 3 -2.54 29.75 -52.42
C LYS A 3 -2.36 28.36 -51.78
N ILE A 4 -1.60 27.46 -52.40
CA ILE A 4 -1.34 26.12 -51.87
C ILE A 4 -0.34 26.19 -50.71
N LEU A 5 0.65 27.08 -50.78
CA LEU A 5 1.61 27.27 -49.69
C LEU A 5 0.93 27.83 -48.39
N THR A 6 -0.05 28.75 -48.56
CA THR A 6 -0.74 29.35 -47.43
C THR A 6 -1.64 28.33 -46.71
N THR A 7 -2.30 27.44 -47.45
CA THR A 7 -3.13 26.36 -46.89
C THR A 7 -2.28 25.31 -46.18
N LEU A 8 -1.10 24.98 -46.69
CA LEU A 8 -0.17 24.03 -46.07
C LEU A 8 0.41 24.59 -44.74
N ALA A 9 0.74 25.87 -44.72
CA ALA A 9 1.22 26.53 -43.49
C ALA A 9 0.12 26.59 -42.38
N LEU A 10 -1.16 26.81 -42.77
CA LEU A 10 -2.27 26.85 -41.82
C LEU A 10 -2.57 25.44 -41.22
N VAL A 11 -2.43 24.39 -42.05
CA VAL A 11 -2.62 23.00 -41.58
C VAL A 11 -1.48 22.55 -40.64
N LEU A 12 -0.23 22.97 -40.92
CA LEU A 12 0.87 22.69 -40.00
C LEU A 12 0.73 23.42 -38.64
N THR A 13 0.23 24.66 -38.64
CA THR A 13 0.06 25.41 -37.40
C THR A 13 -1.10 24.85 -36.54
N THR A 14 -2.16 24.34 -37.15
CA THR A 14 -3.24 23.67 -36.43
C THR A 14 -2.85 22.29 -35.87
N LEU A 15 -1.97 21.54 -36.55
CA LEU A 15 -1.41 20.29 -36.04
C LEU A 15 -0.46 20.50 -34.84
N CYS A 16 0.32 21.56 -34.81
CA CYS A 16 1.16 21.92 -33.67
C CYS A 16 0.36 22.47 -32.47
N ALA A 17 -0.83 23.05 -32.68
CA ALA A 17 -1.67 23.57 -31.60
C ALA A 17 -2.46 22.48 -30.87
N SER A 18 -2.53 21.25 -31.41
CA SER A 18 -3.28 20.12 -30.81
C SER A 18 -2.45 19.28 -29.86
N ALA A 19 -1.14 19.45 -29.80
CA ALA A 19 -0.28 18.84 -28.81
C ALA A 19 -0.27 19.70 -27.51
N LYS A 20 -1.42 19.93 -26.90
CA LYS A 20 -1.46 20.26 -25.47
C LYS A 20 -0.93 19.02 -24.77
N GLY A 21 0.36 19.06 -24.38
CA GLY A 21 0.96 18.01 -23.57
C GLY A 21 0.04 17.72 -22.42
N GLN A 22 -0.42 16.48 -22.30
CA GLN A 22 -1.12 16.07 -21.09
C GLN A 22 -0.15 16.33 -19.94
N ASN A 23 -0.54 17.18 -19.01
CA ASN A 23 0.21 17.37 -17.77
C ASN A 23 0.12 16.06 -16.99
N ILE A 24 1.08 15.17 -17.22
CA ILE A 24 1.18 13.92 -16.47
C ILE A 24 1.60 14.29 -15.04
N PRO A 25 0.81 13.94 -14.02
CA PRO A 25 1.19 14.20 -12.65
C PRO A 25 2.46 13.42 -12.29
N VAL A 26 3.40 14.08 -11.63
CA VAL A 26 4.67 13.50 -11.19
C VAL A 26 4.69 13.51 -9.67
N PHE A 27 4.91 12.34 -9.06
CA PHE A 27 4.96 12.18 -7.60
C PHE A 27 6.36 11.83 -7.14
N ALA A 28 6.80 12.47 -6.05
CA ALA A 28 8.02 12.10 -5.34
C ALA A 28 7.67 11.27 -4.10
N TRP A 29 8.42 10.18 -3.91
CA TRP A 29 8.26 9.26 -2.78
C TRP A 29 9.42 9.41 -1.81
N SER A 30 9.13 9.53 -0.51
CA SER A 30 10.14 9.63 0.52
C SER A 30 9.63 9.10 1.87
N GLY A 31 10.56 8.74 2.76
CA GLY A 31 10.26 8.37 4.13
C GLY A 31 10.58 9.49 5.11
N TRP A 32 9.95 9.46 6.26
CA TRP A 32 10.30 10.32 7.40
C TRP A 32 11.50 9.70 8.14
N GLY A 33 12.68 10.24 7.89
CA GLY A 33 13.93 9.81 8.57
C GLY A 33 14.18 10.56 9.88
N GLU A 34 15.22 10.15 10.60
CA GLU A 34 15.61 10.72 11.91
C GLU A 34 15.87 12.24 11.85
N ASN A 35 16.44 12.72 10.74
CA ASN A 35 16.76 14.12 10.54
C ASN A 35 15.66 14.92 9.84
N THR A 36 14.48 14.33 9.63
CA THR A 36 13.37 14.99 8.96
C THR A 36 12.73 16.04 9.88
N THR A 37 12.65 17.27 9.40
CA THR A 37 12.06 18.41 10.08
C THR A 37 11.13 19.18 9.14
N GLU A 38 10.28 20.06 9.67
CA GLU A 38 9.46 20.96 8.84
C GLU A 38 10.35 21.81 7.91
N LYS A 39 11.53 22.21 8.36
CA LYS A 39 12.49 23.00 7.57
C LYS A 39 13.07 22.19 6.41
N SER A 40 13.55 20.95 6.67
CA SER A 40 14.09 20.09 5.62
C SER A 40 13.03 19.71 4.60
N LEU A 41 11.82 19.29 5.03
CA LEU A 41 10.70 19.04 4.13
C LEU A 41 10.34 20.26 3.27
N THR A 42 10.38 21.46 3.85
CA THR A 42 10.10 22.69 3.08
C THR A 42 11.14 22.91 1.97
N ALA A 43 12.42 22.65 2.25
CA ALA A 43 13.47 22.77 1.25
C ALA A 43 13.32 21.74 0.14
N ASP A 44 13.10 20.46 0.51
CA ASP A 44 12.94 19.35 -0.42
C ASP A 44 11.72 19.54 -1.31
N PHE A 45 10.56 19.86 -0.75
CA PHE A 45 9.33 20.02 -1.49
C PHE A 45 9.39 21.21 -2.47
N LYS A 46 10.04 22.33 -2.08
CA LYS A 46 10.30 23.43 -3.00
C LYS A 46 11.22 23.03 -4.14
N ALA A 47 12.29 22.27 -3.85
CA ALA A 47 13.19 21.78 -4.87
C ALA A 47 12.47 20.82 -5.83
N TRP A 48 11.71 19.86 -5.34
CA TRP A 48 10.94 18.92 -6.15
C TRP A 48 9.92 19.64 -7.03
N LYS A 49 9.15 20.59 -6.45
CA LYS A 49 8.20 21.38 -7.22
C LYS A 49 8.85 22.16 -8.36
N LYS A 50 10.04 22.74 -8.13
CA LYS A 50 10.82 23.44 -9.17
C LYS A 50 11.18 22.50 -10.33
N HIS A 51 11.31 21.20 -10.08
CA HIS A 51 11.60 20.19 -11.09
C HIS A 51 10.34 19.48 -11.63
N GLY A 52 9.13 20.05 -11.44
CA GLY A 52 7.91 19.55 -12.05
C GLY A 52 7.13 18.52 -11.23
N VAL A 53 7.55 18.23 -9.99
CA VAL A 53 6.76 17.38 -9.07
C VAL A 53 5.45 18.08 -8.73
N THR A 54 4.34 17.34 -8.82
CA THR A 54 2.97 17.83 -8.57
C THR A 54 2.42 17.34 -7.23
N GLY A 55 2.94 16.22 -6.72
CA GLY A 55 2.52 15.65 -5.45
C GLY A 55 3.62 14.85 -4.76
N VAL A 56 3.41 14.56 -3.49
CA VAL A 56 4.38 13.83 -2.65
C VAL A 56 3.69 12.72 -1.86
N CYS A 57 4.34 11.56 -1.82
CA CYS A 57 3.95 10.40 -1.02
C CYS A 57 4.97 10.26 0.10
N ILE A 58 4.59 10.56 1.35
CA ILE A 58 5.52 10.53 2.48
C ILE A 58 5.13 9.44 3.46
N ASN A 59 6.05 8.47 3.64
CA ASN A 59 5.90 7.44 4.66
C ASN A 59 6.31 8.00 6.03
N ALA A 60 5.33 8.39 6.81
CA ALA A 60 5.47 8.78 8.21
C ALA A 60 4.89 7.71 9.16
N GLY A 61 4.63 6.51 8.64
CA GLY A 61 3.90 5.47 9.37
C GLY A 61 2.49 5.94 9.75
N MET A 62 2.07 5.61 10.97
CA MET A 62 0.77 6.06 11.53
C MET A 62 0.93 7.22 12.52
N ASP A 63 2.05 7.94 12.48
CA ASP A 63 2.33 9.09 13.33
C ASP A 63 1.62 10.33 12.79
N THR A 64 0.49 10.68 13.41
CA THR A 64 -0.39 11.77 12.95
C THR A 64 0.26 13.15 13.05
N GLU A 65 1.21 13.36 13.95
CA GLU A 65 1.93 14.64 14.04
C GLU A 65 2.93 14.81 12.88
N LYS A 66 3.64 13.76 12.51
CA LYS A 66 4.50 13.77 11.33
C LYS A 66 3.68 13.94 10.05
N ILE A 67 2.56 13.24 9.92
CA ILE A 67 1.63 13.38 8.79
C ILE A 67 1.11 14.82 8.71
N ARG A 68 0.68 15.40 9.83
CA ARG A 68 0.20 16.79 9.91
C ARG A 68 1.27 17.77 9.45
N THR A 69 2.50 17.58 9.91
CA THR A 69 3.63 18.44 9.52
C THR A 69 3.91 18.35 8.03
N ALA A 70 3.97 17.14 7.46
CA ALA A 70 4.23 16.96 6.03
C ALA A 70 3.07 17.51 5.16
N ALA A 71 1.82 17.26 5.55
CA ALA A 71 0.64 17.77 4.87
C ALA A 71 0.61 19.31 4.87
N LYS A 72 0.90 19.94 6.00
CA LYS A 72 1.03 21.40 6.14
C LYS A 72 2.06 21.98 5.17
N VAL A 73 3.25 21.36 5.11
CA VAL A 73 4.34 21.78 4.21
C VAL A 73 3.95 21.61 2.76
N ALA A 74 3.41 20.44 2.39
CA ALA A 74 2.97 20.16 1.02
C ALA A 74 1.94 21.20 0.56
N LYS A 75 0.93 21.47 1.38
CA LYS A 75 -0.09 22.50 1.08
C LYS A 75 0.52 23.89 0.92
N LYS A 76 1.45 24.29 1.81
CA LYS A 76 2.14 25.58 1.75
C LYS A 76 2.95 25.75 0.45
N VAL A 77 3.56 24.67 -0.02
CA VAL A 77 4.34 24.63 -1.27
C VAL A 77 3.43 24.47 -2.49
N GLY A 78 2.18 24.01 -2.31
CA GLY A 78 1.20 23.75 -3.38
C GLY A 78 1.48 22.42 -4.09
N LEU A 79 1.76 21.39 -3.32
CA LEU A 79 1.86 19.99 -3.75
C LEU A 79 0.67 19.20 -3.22
N GLU A 80 0.19 18.23 -3.99
CA GLU A 80 -0.74 17.21 -3.51
C GLU A 80 -0.04 16.31 -2.49
N TYR A 81 -0.71 15.96 -1.40
CA TYR A 81 -0.12 15.17 -0.32
C TYR A 81 -0.82 13.81 -0.15
N HIS A 82 -0.05 12.75 -0.28
CA HIS A 82 -0.45 11.39 0.00
C HIS A 82 0.19 10.93 1.31
N ALA A 83 -0.63 10.62 2.31
CA ALA A 83 -0.19 9.98 3.53
C ALA A 83 0.08 8.50 3.23
N TRP A 84 1.32 8.16 2.97
CA TRP A 84 1.76 6.78 2.68
C TRP A 84 1.94 6.01 3.98
N VAL A 85 1.13 4.96 4.18
CA VAL A 85 1.05 4.21 5.43
C VAL A 85 1.23 2.71 5.17
N PRO A 86 2.27 2.05 5.74
CA PRO A 86 2.33 0.60 5.83
C PRO A 86 1.13 0.09 6.64
N THR A 87 0.15 -0.52 5.97
CA THR A 87 -1.16 -0.79 6.58
C THR A 87 -1.14 -2.01 7.48
N MET A 88 -0.82 -3.18 6.91
CA MET A 88 -0.84 -4.44 7.67
C MET A 88 0.49 -4.77 8.33
N VAL A 89 1.58 -4.08 7.99
CA VAL A 89 2.89 -4.27 8.60
C VAL A 89 3.05 -3.28 9.74
N GLN A 90 2.75 -3.74 10.97
CA GLN A 90 2.76 -2.93 12.18
C GLN A 90 3.46 -3.66 13.31
N SER A 91 4.33 -2.99 14.06
CA SER A 91 4.96 -3.51 15.26
C SER A 91 4.25 -3.04 16.54
N GLY A 92 4.54 -3.68 17.68
CA GLY A 92 4.07 -3.24 18.99
C GLY A 92 2.57 -3.40 19.22
N LYS A 93 1.91 -4.31 18.49
CA LYS A 93 0.50 -4.65 18.68
C LYS A 93 0.35 -5.92 19.53
N PRO A 94 -0.86 -6.21 20.08
CA PRO A 94 -1.10 -7.46 20.80
C PRO A 94 -0.75 -8.67 19.94
N LYS A 95 -0.14 -9.69 20.53
CA LYS A 95 0.31 -10.90 19.81
C LYS A 95 -0.82 -11.59 19.04
N SER A 96 -2.03 -11.57 19.57
CA SER A 96 -3.23 -12.14 18.94
C SER A 96 -3.66 -11.44 17.65
N TRP A 97 -3.09 -10.29 17.33
CA TRP A 97 -3.41 -9.53 16.11
C TRP A 97 -2.60 -9.97 14.88
N TYR A 98 -1.51 -10.71 15.11
CA TYR A 98 -0.60 -11.07 14.03
C TYR A 98 -1.00 -12.37 13.35
N THR A 99 -0.70 -12.43 12.06
CA THR A 99 -0.90 -13.64 11.26
C THR A 99 -0.07 -14.80 11.79
N VAL A 100 -0.57 -16.03 11.58
CA VAL A 100 0.13 -17.28 11.88
C VAL A 100 0.42 -17.98 10.56
N ASN A 101 1.66 -18.41 10.34
CA ASN A 101 2.05 -19.10 9.14
C ASN A 101 1.62 -20.58 9.15
N ARG A 102 1.83 -21.27 8.03
CA ARG A 102 1.48 -22.70 7.89
C ARG A 102 2.25 -23.64 8.83
N LEU A 103 3.36 -23.20 9.41
CA LEU A 103 4.12 -23.92 10.43
C LEU A 103 3.63 -23.68 11.86
N GLY A 104 2.58 -22.88 12.03
CA GLY A 104 2.03 -22.51 13.35
C GLY A 104 2.80 -21.39 14.06
N GLN A 105 3.71 -20.70 13.37
CA GLN A 105 4.50 -19.62 13.94
C GLN A 105 3.81 -18.27 13.71
N SER A 106 3.76 -17.43 14.76
CA SER A 106 3.20 -16.08 14.65
C SER A 106 4.21 -15.12 14.02
N ALA A 107 3.74 -14.24 13.13
CA ALA A 107 4.53 -13.15 12.61
C ALA A 107 4.96 -12.12 13.68
N TYR A 108 4.44 -12.23 14.89
CA TYR A 108 4.93 -11.50 16.06
C TYR A 108 6.32 -11.97 16.50
N ASP A 109 6.52 -13.28 16.59
CA ASP A 109 7.75 -13.88 17.14
C ASP A 109 8.76 -14.23 16.04
N ASP A 110 8.27 -14.66 14.86
CA ASP A 110 9.10 -15.20 13.79
C ASP A 110 8.63 -14.71 12.42
N GLN A 111 9.27 -13.67 11.94
CA GLN A 111 8.94 -13.05 10.66
C GLN A 111 9.47 -13.85 9.47
N ALA A 112 8.78 -13.78 8.35
CA ALA A 112 9.06 -14.62 7.17
C ALA A 112 10.44 -14.35 6.54
N TYR A 113 10.82 -13.08 6.32
CA TYR A 113 12.03 -12.73 5.56
C TYR A 113 12.90 -11.72 6.29
N VAL A 114 12.27 -10.70 6.83
CA VAL A 114 12.93 -9.55 7.44
C VAL A 114 12.21 -9.18 8.74
N PRO A 115 12.92 -8.63 9.72
CA PRO A 115 12.36 -8.37 11.06
C PRO A 115 11.13 -7.46 11.08
N TYR A 116 10.95 -6.61 10.07
CA TYR A 116 9.81 -5.69 10.02
C TYR A 116 8.53 -6.32 9.43
N TYR A 117 8.57 -7.55 8.91
CA TYR A 117 7.37 -8.24 8.36
C TYR A 117 6.45 -8.77 9.45
N THR A 118 6.10 -7.90 10.37
CA THR A 118 5.15 -8.12 11.46
C THR A 118 3.72 -7.93 10.94
N THR A 119 3.21 -8.89 10.17
CA THR A 119 1.94 -8.76 9.44
C THR A 119 0.74 -8.99 10.33
N LEU A 120 -0.19 -8.03 10.37
CA LEU A 120 -1.48 -8.15 11.06
C LEU A 120 -2.45 -9.04 10.27
N ASP A 121 -3.38 -9.69 10.99
CA ASP A 121 -4.43 -10.52 10.38
C ASP A 121 -5.62 -9.64 9.95
N PRO A 122 -5.93 -9.53 8.64
CA PRO A 122 -7.03 -8.71 8.14
C PRO A 122 -8.43 -9.23 8.55
N ARG A 123 -8.53 -10.47 9.03
CA ARG A 123 -9.77 -11.05 9.53
C ARG A 123 -10.01 -10.81 11.02
N ASN A 124 -9.01 -10.34 11.74
CA ASN A 124 -9.16 -10.02 13.15
C ASN A 124 -9.96 -8.72 13.32
N GLU A 125 -11.10 -8.76 14.00
CA GLU A 125 -12.01 -7.61 14.14
C GLU A 125 -11.37 -6.45 14.94
N ASP A 126 -10.47 -6.75 15.89
CA ASP A 126 -9.75 -5.71 16.62
C ASP A 126 -8.74 -5.00 15.72
N VAL A 127 -8.06 -5.75 14.82
CA VAL A 127 -7.18 -5.19 13.79
C VAL A 127 -7.96 -4.30 12.85
N LYS A 128 -9.09 -4.79 12.35
CA LYS A 128 -9.96 -4.04 11.45
C LYS A 128 -10.42 -2.73 12.10
N ARG A 129 -10.94 -2.80 13.34
CA ARG A 129 -11.36 -1.61 14.08
C ARG A 129 -10.21 -0.61 14.26
N PHE A 130 -9.05 -1.08 14.72
CA PHE A 130 -7.86 -0.25 14.89
C PHE A 130 -7.44 0.46 13.60
N LEU A 131 -7.40 -0.28 12.48
CA LEU A 131 -7.00 0.30 11.19
C LEU A 131 -8.03 1.31 10.69
N VAL A 132 -9.32 0.98 10.75
CA VAL A 132 -10.39 1.90 10.34
C VAL A 132 -10.33 3.20 11.13
N GLU A 133 -10.27 3.14 12.47
CA GLU A 133 -10.17 4.31 13.35
C GLU A 133 -8.91 5.14 13.04
N LYS A 134 -7.76 4.49 12.82
CA LYS A 134 -6.51 5.18 12.52
C LYS A 134 -6.53 5.87 11.16
N PHE A 135 -7.06 5.23 10.15
CA PHE A 135 -7.17 5.84 8.81
C PHE A 135 -8.24 6.94 8.76
N GLU A 136 -9.31 6.80 9.54
CA GLU A 136 -10.29 7.87 9.74
C GLU A 136 -9.63 9.10 10.39
N GLU A 137 -8.82 8.91 11.44
CA GLU A 137 -8.05 9.97 12.10
C GLU A 137 -7.12 10.67 11.10
N ILE A 138 -6.34 9.92 10.31
CA ILE A 138 -5.45 10.47 9.28
C ILE A 138 -6.24 11.29 8.24
N ALA A 139 -7.39 10.79 7.82
CA ALA A 139 -8.25 11.47 6.86
C ALA A 139 -8.82 12.80 7.37
N THR A 140 -8.88 13.01 8.70
CA THR A 140 -9.30 14.32 9.27
C THR A 140 -8.19 15.38 9.23
N ILE A 141 -6.93 15.00 8.97
CA ILE A 141 -5.80 15.94 9.02
C ILE A 141 -5.90 16.94 7.86
N PRO A 142 -5.89 18.26 8.14
CA PRO A 142 -5.91 19.28 7.11
C PRO A 142 -4.69 19.18 6.19
N GLY A 143 -4.92 19.21 4.88
CA GLY A 143 -3.86 19.14 3.86
C GLY A 143 -3.52 17.72 3.41
N VAL A 144 -4.08 16.68 4.01
CA VAL A 144 -4.09 15.33 3.45
C VAL A 144 -5.09 15.31 2.29
N ASP A 145 -4.65 14.94 1.09
CA ASP A 145 -5.50 14.79 -0.10
C ASP A 145 -5.85 13.32 -0.31
N TYR A 146 -4.87 12.44 -0.16
CA TYR A 146 -5.00 10.99 -0.25
C TYR A 146 -4.47 10.29 1.00
N VAL A 147 -5.14 9.21 1.35
CA VAL A 147 -4.59 8.16 2.22
C VAL A 147 -4.12 7.02 1.32
N GLN A 148 -2.85 6.63 1.44
CA GLN A 148 -2.24 5.64 0.58
C GLN A 148 -1.88 4.38 1.38
N LEU A 149 -2.50 3.27 1.02
CA LEU A 149 -2.32 1.98 1.66
C LEU A 149 -1.13 1.25 1.04
N ASP A 150 -0.07 1.09 1.81
CA ASP A 150 1.02 0.18 1.48
C ASP A 150 0.93 -1.08 2.33
N TYR A 151 1.54 -2.18 1.91
CA TYR A 151 1.46 -3.48 2.58
C TYR A 151 0.02 -3.89 2.94
N ILE A 152 -0.96 -3.55 2.11
CA ILE A 152 -2.35 -3.98 2.26
C ILE A 152 -2.55 -5.37 1.63
N ARG A 153 -1.79 -6.32 2.11
CA ARG A 153 -1.71 -7.69 1.60
C ARG A 153 -1.08 -8.62 2.62
N TYR A 154 -1.26 -9.91 2.45
CA TYR A 154 -0.45 -10.89 3.15
C TYR A 154 1.02 -10.83 2.69
N ALA A 155 1.93 -11.42 3.47
CA ALA A 155 3.31 -11.59 3.05
C ALA A 155 3.39 -12.44 1.77
N ASP A 156 4.42 -12.20 0.96
CA ASP A 156 4.64 -13.00 -0.26
C ASP A 156 5.01 -14.44 0.12
N VAL A 157 4.30 -15.41 -0.43
CA VAL A 157 4.63 -16.84 -0.22
C VAL A 157 5.95 -17.18 -0.89
N ILE A 158 6.23 -16.58 -2.04
CA ILE A 158 7.49 -16.68 -2.78
C ILE A 158 7.93 -15.27 -3.19
N LEU A 159 9.08 -14.83 -2.68
CA LEU A 159 9.69 -13.57 -3.09
C LEU A 159 10.20 -13.60 -4.53
N ALA A 160 10.29 -12.42 -5.14
CA ALA A 160 10.96 -12.26 -6.43
C ALA A 160 12.39 -12.80 -6.36
N ARG A 161 12.81 -13.60 -7.36
CA ARG A 161 14.09 -14.30 -7.38
C ARG A 161 15.30 -13.41 -7.12
N GLY A 162 15.28 -12.17 -7.62
CA GLY A 162 16.36 -11.21 -7.39
C GLY A 162 16.57 -10.77 -5.93
N LEU A 163 15.64 -11.14 -5.03
CA LEU A 163 15.75 -10.88 -3.60
C LEU A 163 16.28 -12.08 -2.80
N TRP A 164 16.37 -13.26 -3.41
CA TRP A 164 16.72 -14.49 -2.69
C TRP A 164 18.14 -14.42 -2.11
N ASP A 165 19.13 -14.02 -2.91
CA ASP A 165 20.51 -13.91 -2.45
C ASP A 165 20.65 -12.87 -1.34
N LYS A 166 19.90 -11.73 -1.47
CA LYS A 166 19.91 -10.66 -0.46
C LYS A 166 19.44 -11.14 0.92
N TYR A 167 18.49 -12.07 0.96
CA TYR A 167 17.91 -12.58 2.20
C TYR A 167 18.35 -14.01 2.55
N GLY A 168 19.31 -14.58 1.80
CA GLY A 168 19.81 -15.95 2.04
C GLY A 168 18.74 -17.02 1.86
N LEU A 169 17.81 -16.82 0.92
CA LEU A 169 16.66 -17.72 0.71
C LEU A 169 16.88 -18.65 -0.48
N ASN A 170 16.30 -19.84 -0.39
CA ASN A 170 16.14 -20.77 -1.52
C ASN A 170 14.66 -21.16 -1.62
N MET A 171 13.92 -20.47 -2.51
CA MET A 171 12.47 -20.58 -2.62
C MET A 171 12.07 -21.33 -3.91
N ASN A 172 12.54 -22.55 -4.09
CA ASN A 172 12.23 -23.39 -5.27
C ASN A 172 10.81 -23.98 -5.26
N GLY A 173 9.94 -23.48 -4.41
CA GLY A 173 8.56 -23.91 -4.27
C GLY A 173 7.83 -23.05 -3.25
N GLU A 174 6.67 -23.50 -2.79
CA GLU A 174 5.92 -22.81 -1.77
C GLU A 174 6.71 -22.72 -0.45
N TYR A 175 6.78 -21.55 0.13
CA TYR A 175 7.51 -21.30 1.36
C TYR A 175 6.55 -21.21 2.55
N ALA A 176 6.38 -22.34 3.25
CA ALA A 176 5.40 -22.48 4.34
C ALA A 176 5.56 -21.44 5.47
N LYS A 177 6.78 -20.96 5.71
CA LYS A 177 7.06 -19.91 6.70
C LYS A 177 6.45 -18.57 6.32
N ALA A 178 6.19 -18.31 5.04
CA ALA A 178 5.62 -17.09 4.53
C ALA A 178 4.15 -17.24 4.09
N ASP A 179 3.58 -18.43 4.20
CA ASP A 179 2.19 -18.69 3.84
C ASP A 179 1.27 -18.40 5.04
N TYR A 180 0.45 -17.36 4.93
CA TYR A 180 -0.44 -16.80 5.96
C TYR A 180 -1.89 -16.67 5.45
N CYS A 181 -2.93 -16.63 6.30
CA CYS A 181 -2.97 -16.82 7.75
C CYS A 181 -3.55 -18.19 8.07
N TYR A 182 -2.87 -18.95 8.92
CA TYR A 182 -3.33 -20.25 9.44
C TYR A 182 -3.65 -20.18 10.94
N CYS A 183 -4.03 -19.00 11.46
CA CYS A 183 -4.53 -18.91 12.83
C CYS A 183 -5.82 -19.73 12.98
N HIS A 184 -6.14 -20.13 14.20
CA HIS A 184 -7.32 -20.96 14.49
C HIS A 184 -8.59 -20.42 13.84
N ASP A 185 -8.85 -19.12 13.99
CA ASP A 185 -10.08 -18.50 13.49
C ASP A 185 -10.16 -18.48 11.97
N CYS A 186 -9.02 -18.27 11.26
CA CYS A 186 -8.96 -18.33 9.82
C CYS A 186 -9.23 -19.75 9.30
N VAL A 187 -8.61 -20.76 9.93
CA VAL A 187 -8.76 -22.18 9.55
C VAL A 187 -10.21 -22.64 9.75
N GLU A 188 -10.79 -22.37 10.91
CA GLU A 188 -12.17 -22.77 11.21
C GLU A 188 -13.20 -22.01 10.34
N ALA A 189 -12.99 -20.71 10.09
CA ALA A 189 -13.86 -19.95 9.20
C ALA A 189 -13.83 -20.50 7.78
N PHE A 190 -12.64 -20.79 7.26
CA PHE A 190 -12.50 -21.38 5.92
C PHE A 190 -13.14 -22.77 5.85
N LYS A 191 -12.89 -23.62 6.84
CA LYS A 191 -13.49 -24.96 6.92
C LYS A 191 -15.01 -24.90 6.97
N LYS A 192 -15.59 -23.97 7.72
CA LYS A 192 -17.03 -23.73 7.79
C LYS A 192 -17.60 -23.30 6.45
N GLN A 193 -16.87 -22.45 5.72
CA GLN A 193 -17.31 -21.91 4.43
C GLN A 193 -17.20 -22.92 3.29
N SER A 194 -16.09 -23.67 3.21
CA SER A 194 -15.72 -24.51 2.08
C SER A 194 -15.91 -26.02 2.30
N GLY A 195 -16.01 -26.45 3.56
CA GLY A 195 -15.94 -27.86 3.95
C GLY A 195 -14.53 -28.44 3.94
N ILE A 196 -13.51 -27.64 3.56
CA ILE A 196 -12.13 -28.12 3.42
C ILE A 196 -11.33 -27.77 4.69
N ASP A 197 -10.65 -28.78 5.24
CA ASP A 197 -9.67 -28.56 6.30
C ASP A 197 -8.31 -28.26 5.67
N ILE A 198 -7.98 -26.98 5.55
CA ILE A 198 -6.76 -26.53 4.85
C ILE A 198 -5.48 -27.05 5.50
N THR A 199 -5.50 -27.37 6.79
CA THR A 199 -4.33 -27.88 7.51
C THR A 199 -3.96 -29.31 7.10
N LYS A 200 -4.88 -30.03 6.45
CA LYS A 200 -4.69 -31.40 5.94
C LYS A 200 -4.35 -31.44 4.44
N VAL A 201 -4.29 -30.28 3.80
CA VAL A 201 -3.98 -30.18 2.37
C VAL A 201 -2.47 -30.11 2.19
N CYS A 202 -1.92 -31.04 1.38
CA CYS A 202 -0.47 -31.10 1.10
C CYS A 202 0.02 -29.86 0.33
N ASP A 203 -0.79 -29.34 -0.61
CA ASP A 203 -0.46 -28.20 -1.47
C ASP A 203 -1.61 -27.18 -1.46
N PRO A 204 -1.66 -26.29 -0.48
CA PRO A 204 -2.71 -25.26 -0.37
C PRO A 204 -2.76 -24.30 -1.55
N SER A 205 -1.67 -24.14 -2.31
CA SER A 205 -1.63 -23.25 -3.47
C SER A 205 -2.58 -23.68 -4.60
N LYS A 206 -3.00 -24.94 -4.61
CA LYS A 206 -3.95 -25.49 -5.57
C LYS A 206 -5.42 -25.31 -5.16
N ILE A 207 -5.67 -24.86 -3.94
CA ILE A 207 -7.03 -24.64 -3.42
C ILE A 207 -7.45 -23.20 -3.76
N LYS A 208 -8.18 -23.04 -4.85
CA LYS A 208 -8.65 -21.73 -5.32
C LYS A 208 -9.55 -21.04 -4.30
N GLU A 209 -10.36 -21.81 -3.60
CA GLU A 209 -11.25 -21.32 -2.53
C GLU A 209 -10.43 -20.72 -1.38
N TRP A 210 -9.26 -21.28 -1.04
CA TRP A 210 -8.36 -20.75 -0.04
C TRP A 210 -7.73 -19.42 -0.47
N ALA A 211 -7.29 -19.34 -1.72
CA ALA A 211 -6.79 -18.08 -2.28
C ALA A 211 -7.88 -17.01 -2.27
N GLN A 212 -9.11 -17.34 -2.72
CA GLN A 212 -10.23 -16.41 -2.72
C GLN A 212 -10.61 -15.95 -1.31
N PHE A 213 -10.67 -16.87 -0.35
CA PHE A 213 -10.94 -16.56 1.06
C PHE A 213 -9.98 -15.50 1.63
N ARG A 214 -8.70 -15.59 1.28
CA ARG A 214 -7.69 -14.60 1.68
C ARG A 214 -7.86 -13.26 0.94
N CYS A 215 -8.14 -13.30 -0.35
CA CYS A 215 -8.46 -12.09 -1.12
C CYS A 215 -9.69 -11.37 -0.57
N ASP A 216 -10.74 -12.12 -0.19
CA ASP A 216 -11.97 -11.57 0.38
C ASP A 216 -11.70 -10.87 1.72
N ALA A 217 -10.79 -11.42 2.54
CA ALA A 217 -10.39 -10.81 3.81
C ALA A 217 -9.73 -9.44 3.60
N VAL A 218 -8.79 -9.34 2.65
CA VAL A 218 -8.13 -8.08 2.30
C VAL A 218 -9.14 -7.10 1.70
N THR A 219 -10.01 -7.57 0.79
CA THR A 219 -11.06 -6.76 0.17
C THR A 219 -12.00 -6.15 1.20
N ALA A 220 -12.45 -6.96 2.17
CA ALA A 220 -13.33 -6.49 3.24
C ALA A 220 -12.67 -5.41 4.11
N LEU A 221 -11.38 -5.58 4.42
CA LEU A 221 -10.60 -4.58 5.16
C LEU A 221 -10.45 -3.28 4.37
N VAL A 222 -10.06 -3.37 3.08
CA VAL A 222 -9.90 -2.22 2.19
C VAL A 222 -11.22 -1.45 2.07
N ASN A 223 -12.33 -2.13 1.87
CA ASN A 223 -13.65 -1.47 1.77
C ASN A 223 -13.98 -0.72 3.06
N SER A 224 -13.77 -1.33 4.22
CA SER A 224 -14.04 -0.68 5.51
C SER A 224 -13.19 0.58 5.74
N ILE A 225 -11.90 0.52 5.39
CA ILE A 225 -11.01 1.69 5.45
C ILE A 225 -11.44 2.75 4.43
N SER A 226 -11.77 2.33 3.21
CA SER A 226 -12.19 3.21 2.12
C SER A 226 -13.45 3.99 2.49
N ASP A 227 -14.45 3.32 3.06
CA ASP A 227 -15.69 3.95 3.49
C ASP A 227 -15.42 5.03 4.55
N ALA A 228 -14.56 4.74 5.55
CA ALA A 228 -14.20 5.67 6.60
C ALA A 228 -13.43 6.91 6.05
N VAL A 229 -12.49 6.69 5.11
CA VAL A 229 -11.71 7.76 4.48
C VAL A 229 -12.61 8.63 3.58
N HIS A 230 -13.47 8.02 2.77
CA HIS A 230 -14.41 8.74 1.90
C HIS A 230 -15.44 9.54 2.71
N ALA A 231 -15.88 9.04 3.87
CA ALA A 231 -16.77 9.77 4.77
C ALA A 231 -16.16 11.10 5.26
N LYS A 232 -14.81 11.24 5.24
CA LYS A 232 -14.09 12.49 5.54
C LYS A 232 -13.81 13.33 4.29
N GLY A 233 -14.35 12.97 3.12
CA GLY A 233 -14.15 13.67 1.85
C GLY A 233 -12.74 13.54 1.29
N LYS A 234 -11.99 12.51 1.70
CA LYS A 234 -10.62 12.22 1.21
C LYS A 234 -10.63 11.09 0.20
N LYS A 235 -9.57 11.03 -0.58
CA LYS A 235 -9.35 9.96 -1.55
C LYS A 235 -8.46 8.88 -0.95
N ILE A 236 -8.53 7.68 -1.52
CA ILE A 236 -7.73 6.53 -1.13
C ILE A 236 -6.99 5.97 -2.34
N SER A 237 -5.80 5.49 -2.13
CA SER A 237 -5.01 4.74 -3.12
C SER A 237 -4.33 3.55 -2.45
N ALA A 238 -3.85 2.60 -3.22
CA ALA A 238 -3.13 1.45 -2.70
C ALA A 238 -1.93 1.12 -3.58
N ASP A 239 -0.84 0.69 -2.94
CA ASP A 239 0.33 0.15 -3.62
C ASP A 239 0.13 -1.34 -3.85
N VAL A 240 -0.02 -1.71 -5.11
CA VAL A 240 -0.27 -3.09 -5.54
C VAL A 240 0.75 -3.53 -6.56
N PHE A 241 1.05 -4.83 -6.57
CA PHE A 241 1.90 -5.39 -7.60
C PHE A 241 1.15 -5.49 -8.94
N PRO A 242 1.82 -5.23 -10.07
CA PRO A 242 1.17 -5.21 -11.38
C PRO A 242 0.89 -6.59 -11.97
N GLY A 243 1.02 -7.65 -11.21
CA GLY A 243 0.85 -9.02 -11.69
C GLY A 243 -0.53 -9.61 -11.36
N PRO A 244 -1.14 -10.41 -12.27
CA PRO A 244 -2.44 -11.02 -12.04
C PRO A 244 -2.41 -12.16 -11.00
N LYS A 245 -1.27 -12.44 -10.40
CA LYS A 245 -1.03 -13.51 -9.41
C LYS A 245 -0.40 -13.01 -8.11
N SER A 246 -0.32 -11.70 -7.91
CA SER A 246 0.22 -11.10 -6.69
C SER A 246 -0.86 -10.86 -5.65
#